data_e7dbf000d4ed7bf26ab3aa24321cf9d9
#
_entry.id   e7dbf000d4ed7bf26ab3aa24321cf9d9
#
_cell.length_a   1.000
_cell.length_b   1.000
_cell.length_c   1.000
_cell.angle_alpha   90.00
_cell.angle_beta   90.00
_cell.angle_gamma   90.00
#
_symmetry.space_group_name_H-M   'P 1'
#
loop_
_entity.id
_entity.type
_entity.pdbx_description
1 polymer ?
#
loop_
_entity_poly.entity_id
_entity_poly.type
_entity_poly.pdbx_seq_one_letter_code
_entity_poly.pdbx_strand_id
1 'polypeptide(L)'
;CEITGFAKMSFQPNSGAQGEYAGLMVIRAYHQSRGDMQRNVALIPSSAHGTNPASAAMAGMHIVVVSCDEQGNIDVADLKAKAELHQNELSCLMITYPSTHGVYEESVIEITKCIHQHGGLVYMDGANMNAQVGLTNPGNIGADVCHLNLHKTFAIPHGGGGPGMGPIGVAAHLVPFLPSNPLHSTGGSHAIHAVSSAPYGSALILLISYGYIKMLGHQGLRESTEMAIVNANYIASCLREHYPILYSGEHGTVAHELILDCREFKKNADVEVADIAKRLIDFGFHAPTVSFPVAGTLMIEPTESEDKAELD
;
A
#
# COMPACT_ATOMS: atom_id res chain seq x y z
N CYS A 1 6.67 11.38 10.57
CA CYS A 1 5.92 10.74 11.66
C CYS A 1 4.48 11.29 11.74
N GLU A 2 4.27 12.61 11.72
CA GLU A 2 2.92 13.22 11.84
C GLU A 2 1.92 12.69 10.81
N ILE A 3 2.31 12.62 9.53
CA ILE A 3 1.45 12.12 8.45
C ILE A 3 1.06 10.65 8.65
N THR A 4 1.94 9.84 9.24
CA THR A 4 1.77 8.38 9.31
C THR A 4 1.34 7.87 10.67
N GLY A 5 1.38 8.69 11.72
CA GLY A 5 1.10 8.29 13.09
C GLY A 5 2.18 7.43 13.76
N PHE A 6 3.31 7.21 13.09
CA PHE A 6 4.40 6.38 13.62
C PHE A 6 5.38 7.12 14.53
N ALA A 7 6.02 6.36 15.41
CA ALA A 7 6.98 6.89 16.36
C ALA A 7 8.32 7.28 15.72
N LYS A 8 8.75 6.52 14.69
CA LYS A 8 10.02 6.78 13.97
C LYS A 8 9.98 6.26 12.55
N MET A 9 10.79 6.89 11.68
CA MET A 9 10.95 6.51 10.27
C MET A 9 12.41 6.12 9.99
N SER A 10 12.59 5.19 9.03
CA SER A 10 13.87 4.94 8.37
C SER A 10 13.74 5.30 6.89
N PHE A 11 14.65 6.13 6.40
CA PHE A 11 14.74 6.52 4.98
C PHE A 11 15.77 5.70 4.22
N GLN A 12 16.25 4.61 4.80
CA GLN A 12 17.27 3.79 4.16
C GLN A 12 16.77 3.05 2.90
N PRO A 13 15.53 2.50 2.84
CA PRO A 13 15.06 1.80 1.64
C PRO A 13 14.90 2.71 0.42
N ASN A 14 15.39 2.23 -0.75
CA ASN A 14 15.40 2.95 -2.03
C ASN A 14 14.19 2.65 -2.93
N SER A 15 13.32 1.73 -2.54
CA SER A 15 12.14 1.34 -3.31
C SER A 15 11.06 0.77 -2.38
N GLY A 16 9.84 0.65 -2.89
CA GLY A 16 8.74 0.02 -2.16
C GLY A 16 9.07 -1.41 -1.73
N ALA A 17 9.53 -2.25 -2.66
CA ALA A 17 9.91 -3.64 -2.37
C ALA A 17 11.04 -3.74 -1.32
N GLN A 18 12.00 -2.82 -1.34
CA GLN A 18 13.03 -2.78 -0.30
C GLN A 18 12.48 -2.31 1.05
N GLY A 19 11.49 -1.41 1.04
CA GLY A 19 10.73 -1.03 2.22
C GLY A 19 9.92 -2.20 2.79
N GLU A 20 9.25 -2.98 1.91
CA GLU A 20 8.55 -4.20 2.32
C GLU A 20 9.51 -5.16 3.04
N TYR A 21 10.62 -5.50 2.40
CA TYR A 21 11.63 -6.36 2.99
C TYR A 21 12.16 -5.83 4.33
N ALA A 22 12.52 -4.56 4.38
CA ALA A 22 13.02 -3.93 5.61
C ALA A 22 11.99 -4.01 6.75
N GLY A 23 10.73 -3.70 6.48
CA GLY A 23 9.66 -3.76 7.47
C GLY A 23 9.41 -5.17 7.99
N LEU A 24 9.40 -6.17 7.10
CA LEU A 24 9.26 -7.58 7.50
C LEU A 24 10.45 -8.08 8.32
N MET A 25 11.67 -7.64 7.98
CA MET A 25 12.87 -7.96 8.78
C MET A 25 12.83 -7.32 10.17
N VAL A 26 12.26 -6.11 10.30
CA VAL A 26 12.03 -5.46 11.61
C VAL A 26 11.04 -6.29 12.44
N ILE A 27 9.93 -6.74 11.86
CA ILE A 27 8.95 -7.62 12.50
C ILE A 27 9.62 -8.92 12.96
N ARG A 28 10.38 -9.55 12.08
CA ARG A 28 11.08 -10.80 12.39
C ARG A 28 12.08 -10.61 13.54
N ALA A 29 12.88 -9.55 13.52
CA ALA A 29 13.83 -9.25 14.59
C ALA A 29 13.13 -9.01 15.93
N TYR A 30 11.99 -8.37 15.92
CA TYR A 30 11.16 -8.19 17.12
C TYR A 30 10.73 -9.52 17.72
N HIS A 31 10.14 -10.43 16.93
CA HIS A 31 9.75 -11.75 17.42
C HIS A 31 10.95 -12.56 17.94
N GLN A 32 12.06 -12.57 17.19
CA GLN A 32 13.29 -13.25 17.60
C GLN A 32 13.86 -12.72 18.92
N SER A 33 13.81 -11.42 19.14
CA SER A 33 14.30 -10.80 20.39
C SER A 33 13.50 -11.22 21.62
N ARG A 34 12.28 -11.68 21.42
CA ARG A 34 11.39 -12.20 22.47
C ARG A 34 11.51 -13.71 22.69
N GLY A 35 12.32 -14.37 21.87
CA GLY A 35 12.45 -15.85 21.88
C GLY A 35 11.40 -16.56 21.02
N ASP A 36 10.55 -15.84 20.31
CA ASP A 36 9.45 -16.35 19.49
C ASP A 36 9.94 -16.76 18.08
N MET A 37 10.95 -17.62 18.02
CA MET A 37 11.62 -18.02 16.76
C MET A 37 10.69 -18.69 15.76
N GLN A 38 9.60 -19.31 16.24
CA GLN A 38 8.59 -20.01 15.44
C GLN A 38 7.62 -19.07 14.73
N ARG A 39 7.54 -17.78 15.11
CA ARG A 39 6.64 -16.81 14.48
C ARG A 39 7.18 -16.39 13.12
N ASN A 40 6.79 -17.15 12.08
CA ASN A 40 7.22 -16.95 10.70
C ASN A 40 6.08 -17.05 9.67
N VAL A 41 4.84 -17.13 10.11
CA VAL A 41 3.67 -17.11 9.22
C VAL A 41 3.24 -15.67 8.92
N ALA A 42 3.13 -15.33 7.63
CA ALA A 42 2.54 -14.09 7.14
C ALA A 42 1.17 -14.39 6.52
N LEU A 43 0.11 -13.81 7.07
CA LEU A 43 -1.20 -13.80 6.43
C LEU A 43 -1.21 -12.70 5.35
N ILE A 44 -1.64 -13.04 4.14
CA ILE A 44 -1.64 -12.11 3.01
C ILE A 44 -2.99 -12.24 2.27
N PRO A 45 -3.81 -11.18 2.19
CA PRO A 45 -5.05 -11.19 1.44
C PRO A 45 -4.80 -11.46 -0.05
N SER A 46 -5.73 -12.15 -0.71
CA SER A 46 -5.66 -12.42 -2.15
C SER A 46 -5.69 -11.15 -3.00
N SER A 47 -6.13 -10.03 -2.44
CA SER A 47 -6.07 -8.69 -3.02
C SER A 47 -4.70 -8.02 -2.94
N ALA A 48 -3.73 -8.59 -2.22
CA ALA A 48 -2.43 -7.95 -2.02
C ALA A 48 -1.66 -7.82 -3.34
N HIS A 49 -0.83 -6.77 -3.43
CA HIS A 49 0.09 -6.62 -4.56
C HIS A 49 1.05 -7.83 -4.61
N GLY A 50 1.39 -8.29 -5.83
CA GLY A 50 2.25 -9.47 -6.04
C GLY A 50 3.64 -9.38 -5.41
N THR A 51 4.13 -8.18 -5.08
CA THR A 51 5.40 -8.00 -4.35
C THR A 51 5.31 -8.40 -2.88
N ASN A 52 4.13 -8.33 -2.26
CA ASN A 52 3.97 -8.66 -0.84
C ASN A 52 4.34 -10.13 -0.53
N PRO A 53 3.79 -11.15 -1.22
CA PRO A 53 4.23 -12.53 -0.99
C PRO A 53 5.71 -12.73 -1.36
N ALA A 54 6.24 -12.09 -2.40
CA ALA A 54 7.64 -12.19 -2.75
C ALA A 54 8.55 -11.65 -1.63
N SER A 55 8.23 -10.50 -1.07
CA SER A 55 8.97 -9.90 0.05
C SER A 55 8.88 -10.75 1.32
N ALA A 56 7.71 -11.34 1.61
CA ALA A 56 7.52 -12.26 2.73
C ALA A 56 8.39 -13.51 2.59
N ALA A 57 8.42 -14.10 1.39
CA ALA A 57 9.29 -15.25 1.10
C ALA A 57 10.79 -14.89 1.26
N MET A 58 11.22 -13.73 0.76
CA MET A 58 12.59 -13.23 0.94
C MET A 58 12.94 -13.00 2.42
N ALA A 59 11.98 -12.58 3.23
CA ALA A 59 12.17 -12.45 4.68
C ALA A 59 12.14 -13.80 5.43
N GLY A 60 11.96 -14.92 4.71
CA GLY A 60 11.93 -16.27 5.29
C GLY A 60 10.62 -16.58 6.01
N MET A 61 9.52 -15.99 5.58
CA MET A 61 8.19 -16.24 6.12
C MET A 61 7.41 -17.24 5.27
N HIS A 62 6.54 -18.00 5.92
CA HIS A 62 5.55 -18.86 5.27
C HIS A 62 4.28 -18.06 4.98
N ILE A 63 3.84 -18.09 3.72
CA ILE A 63 2.70 -17.33 3.25
C ILE A 63 1.43 -18.16 3.41
N VAL A 64 0.44 -17.58 4.08
CA VAL A 64 -0.92 -18.12 4.18
C VAL A 64 -1.87 -17.08 3.57
N VAL A 65 -2.49 -17.45 2.45
CA VAL A 65 -3.39 -16.55 1.73
C VAL A 65 -4.71 -16.45 2.47
N VAL A 66 -5.22 -15.23 2.66
CA VAL A 66 -6.57 -14.94 3.18
C VAL A 66 -7.47 -14.59 2.00
N SER A 67 -8.67 -15.18 1.98
CA SER A 67 -9.65 -14.93 0.93
C SER A 67 -10.19 -13.50 0.98
N CYS A 68 -10.66 -13.00 -0.16
CA CYS A 68 -11.51 -11.82 -0.24
C CYS A 68 -12.92 -12.24 -0.64
N ASP A 69 -13.92 -11.44 -0.24
CA ASP A 69 -15.31 -11.62 -0.63
C ASP A 69 -15.58 -11.14 -2.07
N GLU A 70 -16.82 -11.27 -2.52
CA GLU A 70 -17.24 -10.84 -3.86
C GLU A 70 -17.21 -9.32 -4.06
N GLN A 71 -17.22 -8.55 -2.98
CA GLN A 71 -17.11 -7.09 -2.98
C GLN A 71 -15.66 -6.60 -2.95
N GLY A 72 -14.70 -7.53 -2.86
CA GLY A 72 -13.27 -7.22 -2.83
C GLY A 72 -12.71 -6.88 -1.44
N ASN A 73 -13.49 -7.05 -0.38
CA ASN A 73 -13.04 -6.90 1.00
C ASN A 73 -12.37 -8.18 1.50
N ILE A 74 -11.59 -8.07 2.56
CA ILE A 74 -11.01 -9.24 3.23
C ILE A 74 -12.13 -10.05 3.89
N ASP A 75 -12.17 -11.35 3.62
CA ASP A 75 -13.04 -12.26 4.36
C ASP A 75 -12.59 -12.37 5.82
N VAL A 76 -13.27 -11.63 6.68
CA VAL A 76 -12.96 -11.55 8.12
C VAL A 76 -13.09 -12.90 8.81
N ALA A 77 -14.02 -13.75 8.36
CA ALA A 77 -14.20 -15.08 8.95
C ALA A 77 -13.01 -15.99 8.61
N ASP A 78 -12.59 -15.99 7.35
CA ASP A 78 -11.39 -16.73 6.90
C ASP A 78 -10.12 -16.22 7.60
N LEU A 79 -9.98 -14.88 7.72
CA LEU A 79 -8.84 -14.27 8.43
C LEU A 79 -8.79 -14.73 9.89
N LYS A 80 -9.91 -14.69 10.62
CA LYS A 80 -9.98 -15.11 12.02
C LYS A 80 -9.63 -16.59 12.18
N ALA A 81 -10.20 -17.46 11.34
CA ALA A 81 -9.92 -18.87 11.36
C ALA A 81 -8.43 -19.18 11.13
N LYS A 82 -7.78 -18.47 10.19
CA LYS A 82 -6.35 -18.61 9.91
C LYS A 82 -5.46 -18.03 11.01
N ALA A 83 -5.86 -16.89 11.60
CA ALA A 83 -5.14 -16.31 12.73
C ALA A 83 -5.17 -17.23 13.96
N GLU A 84 -6.32 -17.86 14.23
CA GLU A 84 -6.45 -18.85 15.31
C GLU A 84 -5.64 -20.12 15.02
N LEU A 85 -5.75 -20.66 13.80
CA LEU A 85 -4.99 -21.86 13.37
C LEU A 85 -3.49 -21.68 13.54
N HIS A 86 -2.97 -20.51 13.19
CA HIS A 86 -1.54 -20.20 13.23
C HIS A 86 -1.12 -19.35 14.45
N GLN A 87 -1.95 -19.23 15.49
CA GLN A 87 -1.71 -18.32 16.61
C GLN A 87 -0.32 -18.39 17.26
N ASN A 88 0.30 -19.57 17.26
CA ASN A 88 1.65 -19.77 17.82
C ASN A 88 2.78 -19.42 16.84
N GLU A 89 2.48 -19.33 15.55
CA GLU A 89 3.44 -19.13 14.46
C GLU A 89 3.19 -17.81 13.72
N LEU A 90 2.08 -17.10 14.01
CA LEU A 90 1.69 -15.88 13.33
C LEU A 90 2.70 -14.78 13.58
N SER A 91 3.40 -14.39 12.54
CA SER A 91 4.35 -13.26 12.54
C SER A 91 3.64 -11.96 12.23
N CYS A 92 2.93 -11.91 11.11
CA CYS A 92 2.24 -10.69 10.70
C CYS A 92 1.08 -10.95 9.73
N LEU A 93 0.24 -9.93 9.59
CA LEU A 93 -0.63 -9.71 8.44
C LEU A 93 0.03 -8.65 7.56
N MET A 94 0.07 -8.87 6.23
CA MET A 94 0.38 -7.82 5.26
C MET A 94 -0.93 -7.34 4.64
N ILE A 95 -1.28 -6.08 4.80
CA ILE A 95 -2.52 -5.48 4.30
C ILE A 95 -2.20 -4.22 3.50
N THR A 96 -2.94 -3.98 2.42
CA THR A 96 -2.95 -2.71 1.68
C THR A 96 -4.20 -1.93 2.06
N TYR A 97 -4.08 -0.65 2.37
CA TYR A 97 -5.22 0.20 2.73
C TYR A 97 -5.10 1.60 2.11
N PRO A 98 -6.13 2.10 1.37
CA PRO A 98 -7.25 1.31 0.84
C PRO A 98 -6.77 0.12 0.02
N SER A 99 -7.62 -0.89 -0.19
CA SER A 99 -7.22 -2.11 -0.89
C SER A 99 -6.90 -1.83 -2.37
N THR A 100 -6.14 -2.72 -3.01
CA THR A 100 -5.87 -2.65 -4.47
C THR A 100 -7.13 -2.81 -5.32
N HIS A 101 -8.26 -3.20 -4.71
CA HIS A 101 -9.57 -3.20 -5.34
C HIS A 101 -10.23 -1.81 -5.42
N GLY A 102 -9.57 -0.77 -4.90
CA GLY A 102 -10.08 0.60 -4.87
C GLY A 102 -11.17 0.83 -3.82
N VAL A 103 -11.22 0.02 -2.77
CA VAL A 103 -12.22 0.14 -1.70
C VAL A 103 -11.58 0.36 -0.32
N TYR A 104 -12.26 1.10 0.53
CA TYR A 104 -11.92 1.21 1.94
C TYR A 104 -12.42 -0.04 2.67
N GLU A 105 -11.52 -0.77 3.29
CA GLU A 105 -11.84 -1.91 4.15
C GLU A 105 -12.45 -1.41 5.46
N GLU A 106 -13.77 -1.49 5.59
CA GLU A 106 -14.48 -0.98 6.76
C GLU A 106 -14.13 -1.76 8.04
N SER A 107 -13.83 -3.05 7.89
CA SER A 107 -13.43 -3.93 8.98
C SER A 107 -11.97 -3.80 9.40
N VAL A 108 -11.20 -2.85 8.86
CA VAL A 108 -9.75 -2.76 9.06
C VAL A 108 -9.35 -2.71 10.53
N ILE A 109 -10.10 -2.01 11.38
CA ILE A 109 -9.83 -1.92 12.83
C ILE A 109 -10.09 -3.26 13.53
N GLU A 110 -11.10 -4.00 13.11
CA GLU A 110 -11.37 -5.34 13.61
C GLU A 110 -10.29 -6.33 13.20
N ILE A 111 -9.87 -6.26 11.94
CA ILE A 111 -8.81 -7.06 11.36
C ILE A 111 -7.49 -6.86 12.12
N THR A 112 -7.05 -5.61 12.29
CA THR A 112 -5.80 -5.30 12.99
C THR A 112 -5.82 -5.76 14.44
N LYS A 113 -6.93 -5.56 15.16
CA LYS A 113 -7.13 -6.06 16.53
C LYS A 113 -7.07 -7.58 16.60
N CYS A 114 -7.68 -8.28 15.66
CA CYS A 114 -7.64 -9.74 15.60
C CYS A 114 -6.20 -10.25 15.50
N ILE A 115 -5.38 -9.68 14.63
CA ILE A 115 -3.98 -10.05 14.45
C ILE A 115 -3.19 -9.84 15.75
N HIS A 116 -3.34 -8.69 16.40
CA HIS A 116 -2.66 -8.40 17.66
C HIS A 116 -3.09 -9.35 18.80
N GLN A 117 -4.37 -9.73 18.86
CA GLN A 117 -4.86 -10.70 19.85
C GLN A 117 -4.22 -12.07 19.72
N HIS A 118 -3.82 -12.45 18.50
CA HIS A 118 -3.10 -13.70 18.22
C HIS A 118 -1.56 -13.55 18.26
N GLY A 119 -1.07 -12.39 18.72
CA GLY A 119 0.36 -12.11 18.91
C GLY A 119 1.13 -11.79 17.62
N GLY A 120 0.43 -11.64 16.50
CA GLY A 120 1.01 -11.13 15.25
C GLY A 120 1.12 -9.62 15.22
N LEU A 121 1.84 -9.09 14.25
CA LEU A 121 1.96 -7.67 13.96
C LEU A 121 1.30 -7.32 12.63
N VAL A 122 0.98 -6.04 12.43
CA VAL A 122 0.35 -5.57 11.19
C VAL A 122 1.36 -4.79 10.37
N TYR A 123 1.69 -5.34 9.19
CA TYR A 123 2.43 -4.65 8.15
C TYR A 123 1.43 -4.03 7.16
N MET A 124 1.46 -2.72 7.00
CA MET A 124 0.63 -2.03 6.01
C MET A 124 1.46 -1.65 4.79
N ASP A 125 1.02 -2.08 3.63
CA ASP A 125 1.49 -1.57 2.35
C ASP A 125 0.86 -0.19 2.14
N GLY A 126 1.65 0.85 2.35
CA GLY A 126 1.29 2.25 2.15
C GLY A 126 1.99 2.84 0.93
N ALA A 127 2.31 2.01 -0.07
CA ALA A 127 2.95 2.46 -1.30
C ALA A 127 2.22 3.66 -1.92
N ASN A 128 0.89 3.66 -1.85
CA ASN A 128 0.04 4.78 -2.24
C ASN A 128 -0.74 5.29 -1.03
N MET A 129 -0.49 6.55 -0.65
CA MET A 129 -1.14 7.25 0.45
C MET A 129 -2.17 8.29 -0.02
N ASN A 130 -2.48 8.34 -1.34
CA ASN A 130 -3.33 9.37 -1.94
C ASN A 130 -4.75 9.43 -1.36
N ALA A 131 -5.22 8.36 -0.72
CA ALA A 131 -6.52 8.33 -0.07
C ALA A 131 -6.47 8.35 1.47
N GLN A 132 -5.31 8.66 2.06
CA GLN A 132 -5.14 8.63 3.52
C GLN A 132 -4.67 9.96 4.11
N VAL A 133 -3.73 10.66 3.45
CA VAL A 133 -3.05 11.83 4.03
C VAL A 133 -4.05 12.90 4.49
N GLY A 134 -4.00 13.25 5.76
CA GLY A 134 -4.88 14.25 6.36
C GLY A 134 -6.29 13.79 6.72
N LEU A 135 -6.71 12.58 6.29
CA LEU A 135 -7.99 11.96 6.65
C LEU A 135 -7.82 10.84 7.68
N THR A 136 -6.82 10.00 7.46
CA THR A 136 -6.44 8.93 8.38
C THR A 136 -4.94 8.68 8.29
N ASN A 137 -4.41 7.73 9.06
CA ASN A 137 -3.02 7.32 8.96
C ASN A 137 -2.81 5.86 9.42
N PRO A 138 -1.75 5.20 8.95
CA PRO A 138 -1.46 3.82 9.29
C PRO A 138 -1.38 3.52 10.79
N GLY A 139 -0.76 4.41 11.57
CA GLY A 139 -0.63 4.23 13.01
C GLY A 139 -1.97 4.20 13.74
N ASN A 140 -2.92 5.07 13.36
CA ASN A 140 -4.27 5.10 13.94
C ASN A 140 -5.12 3.89 13.52
N ILE A 141 -4.88 3.35 12.32
CA ILE A 141 -5.55 2.14 11.82
C ILE A 141 -5.06 0.89 12.59
N GLY A 142 -3.90 0.97 13.23
CA GLY A 142 -3.34 -0.14 14.00
C GLY A 142 -2.21 -0.88 13.28
N ALA A 143 -1.60 -0.26 12.27
CA ALA A 143 -0.39 -0.81 11.66
C ALA A 143 0.82 -0.63 12.60
N ASP A 144 1.67 -1.67 12.65
CA ASP A 144 2.93 -1.63 13.40
C ASP A 144 4.10 -1.17 12.53
N VAL A 145 4.03 -1.48 11.24
CA VAL A 145 4.99 -1.07 10.21
C VAL A 145 4.24 -0.67 8.95
N CYS A 146 4.71 0.37 8.28
CA CYS A 146 4.22 0.73 6.95
C CYS A 146 5.38 1.24 6.10
N HIS A 147 5.47 0.82 4.83
CA HIS A 147 6.32 1.51 3.87
C HIS A 147 5.52 2.53 3.07
N LEU A 148 6.20 3.54 2.57
CA LEU A 148 5.65 4.55 1.68
C LEU A 148 6.45 4.58 0.39
N ASN A 149 5.82 4.94 -0.73
CA ASN A 149 6.54 5.28 -1.95
C ASN A 149 6.50 6.78 -2.18
N LEU A 150 7.64 7.46 -1.97
CA LEU A 150 7.68 8.92 -2.14
C LEU A 150 7.46 9.35 -3.60
N HIS A 151 7.67 8.44 -4.55
CA HIS A 151 7.42 8.62 -5.97
C HIS A 151 5.95 8.42 -6.39
N LYS A 152 5.05 8.25 -5.44
CA LYS A 152 3.60 8.28 -5.64
C LYS A 152 3.02 9.54 -4.98
N THR A 153 2.68 9.47 -3.73
CA THR A 153 1.99 10.55 -3.00
C THR A 153 2.86 11.78 -2.71
N PHE A 154 4.20 11.66 -2.70
CA PHE A 154 5.11 12.71 -2.23
C PHE A 154 6.04 13.28 -3.31
N ALA A 155 5.61 13.21 -4.57
CA ALA A 155 6.08 13.98 -5.72
C ALA A 155 7.53 13.76 -6.19
N ILE A 156 8.26 12.74 -5.74
CA ILE A 156 9.58 12.52 -6.35
C ILE A 156 9.46 11.91 -7.75
N PRO A 157 10.33 12.34 -8.72
CA PRO A 157 10.22 11.94 -10.12
C PRO A 157 10.87 10.58 -10.39
N HIS A 158 10.28 9.48 -9.93
CA HIS A 158 10.83 8.14 -10.12
C HIS A 158 10.61 7.58 -11.53
N GLY A 159 9.45 7.84 -12.14
CA GLY A 159 9.03 7.25 -13.43
C GLY A 159 9.91 7.58 -14.63
N GLY A 160 10.66 8.67 -14.60
CA GLY A 160 11.63 9.03 -15.64
C GLY A 160 13.00 8.36 -15.49
N GLY A 161 13.16 7.35 -14.62
CA GLY A 161 14.42 6.68 -14.36
C GLY A 161 15.25 7.30 -13.24
N GLY A 162 14.66 8.20 -12.46
CA GLY A 162 15.26 8.76 -11.26
C GLY A 162 15.27 7.78 -10.08
N PRO A 163 15.97 8.12 -8.99
CA PRO A 163 16.02 7.27 -7.80
C PRO A 163 14.67 7.19 -7.11
N GLY A 164 14.30 5.98 -6.65
CA GLY A 164 13.13 5.75 -5.82
C GLY A 164 13.42 5.96 -4.34
N MET A 165 12.35 6.02 -3.53
CA MET A 165 12.43 6.01 -2.08
C MET A 165 11.24 5.24 -1.50
N GLY A 166 11.53 4.29 -0.62
CA GLY A 166 10.54 3.48 0.08
C GLY A 166 10.72 3.51 1.60
N PRO A 167 10.65 4.68 2.26
CA PRO A 167 10.87 4.76 3.71
C PRO A 167 9.86 3.90 4.47
N ILE A 168 10.30 3.36 5.61
CA ILE A 168 9.42 2.66 6.54
C ILE A 168 9.17 3.47 7.80
N GLY A 169 7.91 3.49 8.25
CA GLY A 169 7.51 3.97 9.55
C GLY A 169 7.19 2.81 10.49
N VAL A 170 7.48 2.97 11.77
CA VAL A 170 7.26 1.92 12.76
C VAL A 170 6.64 2.46 14.05
N ALA A 171 5.81 1.61 14.69
CA ALA A 171 5.29 1.83 16.02
C ALA A 171 6.41 1.86 17.07
N ALA A 172 6.16 2.44 18.23
CA ALA A 172 7.18 2.71 19.27
C ALA A 172 7.99 1.46 19.69
N HIS A 173 7.33 0.32 19.83
CA HIS A 173 7.97 -0.94 20.25
C HIS A 173 8.93 -1.52 19.19
N LEU A 174 8.81 -1.09 17.94
CA LEU A 174 9.68 -1.54 16.83
C LEU A 174 10.84 -0.59 16.54
N VAL A 175 10.87 0.59 17.15
CA VAL A 175 11.96 1.58 16.96
C VAL A 175 13.36 0.99 17.21
N PRO A 176 13.59 0.13 18.22
CA PRO A 176 14.90 -0.48 18.47
C PRO A 176 15.44 -1.32 17.32
N PHE A 177 14.57 -1.80 16.43
CA PHE A 177 14.89 -2.76 15.37
C PHE A 177 15.09 -2.11 13.98
N LEU A 178 14.91 -0.79 13.84
CA LEU A 178 15.11 -0.10 12.57
C LEU A 178 16.52 -0.36 11.99
N PRO A 179 16.67 -0.35 10.63
CA PRO A 179 17.95 -0.68 9.99
C PRO A 179 19.14 0.14 10.48
N SER A 180 20.24 -0.54 10.78
CA SER A 180 21.53 0.08 11.07
C SER A 180 22.26 0.51 9.81
N ASN A 181 23.31 1.29 9.96
CA ASN A 181 24.28 1.56 8.91
C ASN A 181 25.68 1.54 9.50
N PRO A 182 26.68 0.88 8.88
CA PRO A 182 28.01 0.73 9.45
C PRO A 182 28.80 2.06 9.54
N LEU A 183 28.44 3.04 8.71
CA LEU A 183 29.14 4.34 8.67
C LEU A 183 28.43 5.42 9.51
N HIS A 184 27.15 5.23 9.79
CA HIS A 184 26.36 6.24 10.50
C HIS A 184 25.25 5.57 11.32
N SER A 185 25.17 5.87 12.60
CA SER A 185 24.18 5.26 13.50
C SER A 185 22.76 5.72 13.15
N THR A 186 22.02 4.89 12.44
CA THR A 186 20.61 5.13 12.05
C THR A 186 19.62 4.23 12.77
N GLY A 187 20.06 3.08 13.25
CA GLY A 187 19.23 2.07 13.91
C GLY A 187 19.12 2.28 15.43
N GLY A 188 18.38 1.39 16.07
CA GLY A 188 18.25 1.29 17.51
C GLY A 188 19.19 0.24 18.12
N SER A 189 18.94 -0.10 19.40
CA SER A 189 19.79 -1.05 20.16
C SER A 189 19.77 -2.49 19.66
N HIS A 190 18.74 -2.89 18.93
CA HIS A 190 18.53 -4.22 18.34
C HIS A 190 18.39 -4.15 16.82
N ALA A 191 19.02 -3.13 16.22
CA ALA A 191 18.88 -2.81 14.81
C ALA A 191 19.17 -4.02 13.90
N ILE A 192 18.33 -4.20 12.88
CA ILE A 192 18.64 -5.12 11.77
C ILE A 192 19.82 -4.58 10.96
N HIS A 193 20.42 -5.45 10.14
CA HIS A 193 21.47 -5.05 9.21
C HIS A 193 20.98 -3.98 8.24
N ALA A 194 21.93 -3.26 7.64
CA ALA A 194 21.64 -2.31 6.58
C ALA A 194 20.93 -2.98 5.40
N VAL A 195 19.88 -2.34 4.89
CA VAL A 195 19.13 -2.81 3.72
C VAL A 195 19.56 -2.10 2.43
N SER A 196 20.29 -0.99 2.54
CA SER A 196 20.94 -0.30 1.42
C SER A 196 22.28 0.29 1.86
N SER A 197 23.10 0.67 0.89
CA SER A 197 24.45 1.19 1.15
C SER A 197 24.43 2.55 1.86
N ALA A 198 23.54 3.45 1.46
CA ALA A 198 23.46 4.78 2.02
C ALA A 198 22.54 4.81 3.26
N PRO A 199 22.90 5.58 4.31
CA PRO A 199 22.13 5.63 5.56
C PRO A 199 20.73 6.22 5.42
N TYR A 200 20.51 7.04 4.40
CA TYR A 200 19.24 7.75 4.14
C TYR A 200 18.76 7.54 2.69
N GLY A 201 19.11 6.41 2.07
CA GLY A 201 18.72 6.10 0.70
C GLY A 201 19.20 7.17 -0.28
N SER A 202 18.33 7.61 -1.18
CA SER A 202 18.60 8.69 -2.14
C SER A 202 18.37 10.06 -1.51
N ALA A 203 19.18 10.44 -0.54
CA ALA A 203 18.93 11.57 0.36
C ALA A 203 18.65 12.91 -0.33
N LEU A 204 19.29 13.19 -1.49
CA LEU A 204 19.12 14.47 -2.19
C LEU A 204 17.67 14.67 -2.66
N ILE A 205 16.98 13.62 -3.10
CA ILE A 205 15.61 13.75 -3.61
C ILE A 205 14.58 13.94 -2.49
N LEU A 206 14.93 13.69 -1.23
CA LEU A 206 14.06 13.99 -0.10
C LEU A 206 13.70 15.48 -0.01
N LEU A 207 14.55 16.35 -0.58
CA LEU A 207 14.26 17.79 -0.65
C LEU A 207 13.03 18.09 -1.50
N ILE A 208 12.73 17.26 -2.51
CA ILE A 208 11.53 17.40 -3.35
C ILE A 208 10.28 17.14 -2.51
N SER A 209 10.21 15.99 -1.81
CA SER A 209 9.10 15.69 -0.92
C SER A 209 8.97 16.72 0.21
N TYR A 210 10.10 17.19 0.75
CA TYR A 210 10.09 18.24 1.76
C TYR A 210 9.49 19.54 1.21
N GLY A 211 9.93 19.97 0.02
CA GLY A 211 9.39 21.15 -0.68
C GLY A 211 7.88 21.01 -0.95
N TYR A 212 7.46 19.86 -1.49
CA TYR A 212 6.06 19.55 -1.76
C TYR A 212 5.19 19.67 -0.49
N ILE A 213 5.59 19.01 0.60
CA ILE A 213 4.87 19.07 1.88
C ILE A 213 4.84 20.50 2.44
N LYS A 214 5.94 21.24 2.33
CA LYS A 214 6.00 22.63 2.81
C LYS A 214 5.15 23.58 1.97
N MET A 215 5.07 23.37 0.67
CA MET A 215 4.26 24.21 -0.24
C MET A 215 2.77 23.99 -0.03
N LEU A 216 2.33 22.75 0.13
CA LEU A 216 0.91 22.43 0.36
C LEU A 216 0.48 22.72 1.79
N GLY A 217 1.36 22.49 2.77
CA GLY A 217 0.99 22.57 4.18
C GLY A 217 -0.05 21.53 4.57
N HIS A 218 -0.57 21.63 5.78
CA HIS A 218 -1.57 20.68 6.31
C HIS A 218 -2.87 20.71 5.48
N GLN A 219 -3.36 21.89 5.13
CA GLN A 219 -4.60 22.04 4.41
C GLN A 219 -4.49 21.49 2.98
N GLY A 220 -3.46 21.88 2.23
CA GLY A 220 -3.29 21.45 0.84
C GLY A 220 -3.04 19.94 0.73
N LEU A 221 -2.33 19.31 1.68
CA LEU A 221 -2.18 17.85 1.71
C LEU A 221 -3.52 17.13 1.91
N ARG A 222 -4.38 17.66 2.77
CA ARG A 222 -5.73 17.12 2.98
C ARG A 222 -6.61 17.34 1.74
N GLU A 223 -6.61 18.53 1.18
CA GLU A 223 -7.36 18.85 -0.03
C GLU A 223 -6.93 17.98 -1.20
N SER A 224 -5.63 17.69 -1.37
CA SER A 224 -5.12 16.74 -2.37
C SER A 224 -5.77 15.37 -2.22
N THR A 225 -5.82 14.84 -0.99
CA THR A 225 -6.44 13.55 -0.71
C THR A 225 -7.94 13.57 -1.03
N GLU A 226 -8.65 14.61 -0.59
CA GLU A 226 -10.08 14.78 -0.85
C GLU A 226 -10.36 14.85 -2.36
N MET A 227 -9.55 15.60 -3.11
CA MET A 227 -9.70 15.70 -4.56
C MET A 227 -9.39 14.39 -5.28
N ALA A 228 -8.38 13.63 -4.87
CA ALA A 228 -8.10 12.32 -5.45
C ALA A 228 -9.31 11.38 -5.33
N ILE A 229 -9.96 11.36 -4.17
CA ILE A 229 -11.17 10.56 -3.92
C ILE A 229 -12.35 11.09 -4.77
N VAL A 230 -12.56 12.40 -4.80
CA VAL A 230 -13.64 13.03 -5.58
C VAL A 230 -13.49 12.75 -7.06
N ASN A 231 -12.28 12.91 -7.61
CA ASN A 231 -12.00 12.66 -9.03
C ASN A 231 -12.24 11.20 -9.43
N ALA A 232 -11.81 10.23 -8.60
CA ALA A 232 -12.09 8.81 -8.86
C ALA A 232 -13.59 8.51 -8.85
N ASN A 233 -14.33 9.04 -7.90
CA ASN A 233 -15.78 8.87 -7.82
C ASN A 233 -16.52 9.60 -8.94
N TYR A 234 -16.01 10.74 -9.40
CA TYR A 234 -16.55 11.44 -10.58
C TYR A 234 -16.44 10.58 -11.84
N ILE A 235 -15.24 10.05 -12.14
CA ILE A 235 -15.05 9.15 -13.28
C ILE A 235 -15.91 7.88 -13.11
N ALA A 236 -15.95 7.28 -11.93
CA ALA A 236 -16.82 6.13 -11.67
C ALA A 236 -18.29 6.43 -11.99
N SER A 237 -18.78 7.61 -11.61
CA SER A 237 -20.15 8.03 -11.90
C SER A 237 -20.40 8.21 -13.41
N CYS A 238 -19.47 8.83 -14.13
CA CYS A 238 -19.59 9.06 -15.58
C CYS A 238 -19.54 7.75 -16.40
N LEU A 239 -18.71 6.80 -15.95
CA LEU A 239 -18.48 5.58 -16.72
C LEU A 239 -19.44 4.43 -16.36
N ARG A 240 -20.13 4.46 -15.24
CA ARG A 240 -20.95 3.36 -14.70
C ARG A 240 -22.00 2.81 -15.66
N GLU A 241 -22.57 3.68 -16.51
CA GLU A 241 -23.58 3.25 -17.50
C GLU A 241 -22.97 2.50 -18.70
N HIS A 242 -21.66 2.64 -18.90
CA HIS A 242 -20.95 2.09 -20.06
C HIS A 242 -19.99 0.94 -19.69
N TYR A 243 -19.39 1.03 -18.51
CA TYR A 243 -18.40 0.10 -18.00
C TYR A 243 -18.77 -0.33 -16.58
N PRO A 244 -18.91 -1.62 -16.30
CA PRO A 244 -19.11 -2.10 -14.94
C PRO A 244 -17.92 -1.69 -14.05
N ILE A 245 -18.21 -1.08 -12.90
CA ILE A 245 -17.24 -0.89 -11.83
C ILE A 245 -17.22 -2.19 -11.03
N LEU A 246 -16.06 -2.87 -11.02
CA LEU A 246 -15.98 -4.23 -10.48
C LEU A 246 -16.15 -4.27 -8.96
N TYR A 247 -15.57 -3.30 -8.25
CA TYR A 247 -15.64 -3.21 -6.80
C TYR A 247 -16.05 -1.81 -6.34
N SER A 248 -16.84 -1.74 -5.31
CA SER A 248 -17.23 -0.50 -4.63
C SER A 248 -17.52 -0.78 -3.16
N GLY A 249 -17.37 0.22 -2.30
CA GLY A 249 -17.78 0.15 -0.90
C GLY A 249 -19.30 0.06 -0.72
N GLU A 250 -19.78 -0.11 0.52
CA GLU A 250 -21.21 -0.30 0.85
C GLU A 250 -22.13 0.80 0.29
N HIS A 251 -21.60 2.03 0.12
CA HIS A 251 -22.36 3.16 -0.44
C HIS A 251 -22.20 3.32 -1.96
N GLY A 252 -21.61 2.34 -2.65
CA GLY A 252 -21.37 2.38 -4.09
C GLY A 252 -20.27 3.37 -4.51
N THR A 253 -19.43 3.81 -3.57
CA THR A 253 -18.28 4.70 -3.81
C THR A 253 -16.98 3.91 -3.87
N VAL A 254 -15.98 4.52 -4.51
CA VAL A 254 -14.60 4.02 -4.57
C VAL A 254 -13.67 4.93 -3.76
N ALA A 255 -12.45 4.47 -3.49
CA ALA A 255 -11.41 5.28 -2.87
C ALA A 255 -10.80 6.27 -3.89
N HIS A 256 -9.50 6.28 -4.09
CA HIS A 256 -8.80 7.16 -5.03
C HIS A 256 -8.57 6.52 -6.41
N GLU A 257 -8.94 5.27 -6.56
CA GLU A 257 -8.83 4.48 -7.80
C GLU A 257 -10.06 3.60 -7.98
N LEU A 258 -10.29 3.14 -9.19
CA LEU A 258 -11.42 2.27 -9.54
C LEU A 258 -11.01 1.20 -10.53
N ILE A 259 -11.71 0.07 -10.48
CA ILE A 259 -11.49 -1.08 -11.36
C ILE A 259 -12.64 -1.20 -12.35
N LEU A 260 -12.35 -0.99 -13.65
CA LEU A 260 -13.33 -1.23 -14.72
C LEU A 260 -13.24 -2.66 -15.21
N ASP A 261 -14.37 -3.34 -15.26
CA ASP A 261 -14.46 -4.69 -15.83
C ASP A 261 -14.62 -4.63 -17.36
N CYS A 262 -13.59 -5.07 -18.07
CA CYS A 262 -13.58 -5.08 -19.54
C CYS A 262 -13.75 -6.48 -20.14
N ARG A 263 -14.01 -7.51 -19.33
CA ARG A 263 -14.05 -8.91 -19.78
C ARG A 263 -15.17 -9.20 -20.80
N GLU A 264 -16.31 -8.52 -20.68
CA GLU A 264 -17.41 -8.69 -21.64
C GLU A 264 -17.08 -8.13 -23.04
N PHE A 265 -16.20 -7.14 -23.17
CA PHE A 265 -15.77 -6.65 -24.49
C PHE A 265 -14.96 -7.71 -25.25
N LYS A 266 -14.08 -8.43 -24.55
CA LYS A 266 -13.36 -9.57 -25.14
C LYS A 266 -14.33 -10.65 -25.63
N LYS A 267 -15.32 -10.98 -24.84
CA LYS A 267 -16.30 -12.03 -25.15
C LYS A 267 -17.21 -11.65 -26.31
N ASN A 268 -17.70 -10.41 -26.35
CA ASN A 268 -18.74 -9.99 -27.28
C ASN A 268 -18.21 -9.38 -28.60
N ALA A 269 -17.00 -8.77 -28.56
CA ALA A 269 -16.44 -8.02 -29.70
C ALA A 269 -14.98 -8.35 -29.99
N ASP A 270 -14.38 -9.31 -29.29
CA ASP A 270 -12.96 -9.66 -29.39
C ASP A 270 -12.00 -8.49 -29.15
N VAL A 271 -12.45 -7.51 -28.32
CA VAL A 271 -11.65 -6.35 -27.90
C VAL A 271 -11.01 -6.67 -26.55
N GLU A 272 -9.69 -6.72 -26.51
CA GLU A 272 -8.95 -6.95 -25.28
C GLU A 272 -8.74 -5.65 -24.48
N VAL A 273 -8.57 -5.80 -23.18
CA VAL A 273 -8.28 -4.66 -22.30
C VAL A 273 -7.01 -3.91 -22.72
N ALA A 274 -6.03 -4.61 -23.30
CA ALA A 274 -4.83 -4.00 -23.87
C ALA A 274 -5.12 -3.11 -25.08
N ASP A 275 -6.14 -3.43 -25.87
CA ASP A 275 -6.56 -2.60 -27.02
C ASP A 275 -7.18 -1.31 -26.53
N ILE A 276 -8.01 -1.37 -25.47
CA ILE A 276 -8.60 -0.20 -24.83
C ILE A 276 -7.49 0.71 -24.27
N ALA A 277 -6.52 0.13 -23.57
CA ALA A 277 -5.41 0.90 -23.01
C ALA A 277 -4.58 1.59 -24.10
N LYS A 278 -4.28 0.90 -25.21
CA LYS A 278 -3.58 1.50 -26.36
C LYS A 278 -4.40 2.60 -27.02
N ARG A 279 -5.70 2.41 -27.10
CA ARG A 279 -6.59 3.43 -27.69
C ARG A 279 -6.66 4.70 -26.84
N LEU A 280 -6.60 4.58 -25.50
CA LEU A 280 -6.49 5.73 -24.61
C LEU A 280 -5.20 6.54 -24.87
N ILE A 281 -4.07 5.86 -25.18
CA ILE A 281 -2.83 6.55 -25.55
C ILE A 281 -3.01 7.37 -26.84
N ASP A 282 -3.78 6.88 -27.83
CA ASP A 282 -4.08 7.62 -29.05
C ASP A 282 -4.87 8.92 -28.77
N PHE A 283 -5.63 8.95 -27.70
CA PHE A 283 -6.34 10.16 -27.22
C PHE A 283 -5.50 11.04 -26.31
N GLY A 284 -4.25 10.69 -26.04
CA GLY A 284 -3.32 11.47 -25.24
C GLY A 284 -3.30 11.12 -23.74
N PHE A 285 -4.07 10.13 -23.32
CA PHE A 285 -4.07 9.69 -21.91
C PHE A 285 -2.88 8.79 -21.61
N HIS A 286 -2.38 8.90 -20.38
CA HIS A 286 -1.51 7.86 -19.84
C HIS A 286 -2.33 6.59 -19.63
N ALA A 287 -1.91 5.47 -20.25
CA ALA A 287 -2.68 4.23 -20.18
C ALA A 287 -2.83 3.74 -18.74
N PRO A 288 -4.05 3.35 -18.33
CA PRO A 288 -4.28 2.75 -17.02
C PRO A 288 -3.51 1.44 -16.82
N THR A 289 -3.39 0.99 -15.57
CA THR A 289 -2.85 -0.34 -15.26
C THR A 289 -3.79 -1.42 -15.82
N VAL A 290 -3.21 -2.34 -16.59
CA VAL A 290 -3.94 -3.38 -17.31
C VAL A 290 -3.89 -4.70 -16.54
N SER A 291 -5.04 -5.38 -16.43
CA SER A 291 -5.13 -6.74 -15.85
C SER A 291 -4.57 -6.86 -14.44
N PHE A 292 -4.74 -5.83 -13.64
CA PHE A 292 -4.41 -5.82 -12.22
C PHE A 292 -5.48 -4.99 -11.45
N PRO A 293 -5.92 -5.43 -10.27
CA PRO A 293 -5.63 -6.71 -9.58
C PRO A 293 -6.30 -7.93 -10.22
N VAL A 294 -7.21 -7.74 -11.14
CA VAL A 294 -7.98 -8.79 -11.81
C VAL A 294 -7.67 -8.82 -13.29
N ALA A 295 -7.48 -10.01 -13.86
CA ALA A 295 -7.27 -10.17 -15.30
C ALA A 295 -8.45 -9.64 -16.13
N GLY A 296 -8.16 -8.91 -17.21
CA GLY A 296 -9.18 -8.33 -18.09
C GLY A 296 -9.86 -7.07 -17.57
N THR A 297 -9.23 -6.38 -16.61
CA THR A 297 -9.71 -5.11 -16.03
C THR A 297 -8.74 -3.97 -16.30
N LEU A 298 -9.21 -2.74 -16.12
CA LEU A 298 -8.41 -1.53 -16.07
C LEU A 298 -8.51 -0.91 -14.67
N MET A 299 -7.37 -0.56 -14.08
CA MET A 299 -7.31 0.26 -12.86
C MET A 299 -7.06 1.70 -13.26
N ILE A 300 -7.99 2.58 -12.92
CA ILE A 300 -7.90 4.02 -13.20
C ILE A 300 -7.67 4.76 -11.89
N GLU A 301 -6.62 5.56 -11.85
CA GLU A 301 -6.31 6.48 -10.78
C GLU A 301 -6.14 7.89 -11.38
N PRO A 302 -7.16 8.76 -11.31
CA PRO A 302 -7.08 10.10 -11.92
C PRO A 302 -6.20 11.05 -11.13
N THR A 303 -5.89 10.74 -9.88
CA THR A 303 -5.17 11.56 -8.91
C THR A 303 -5.87 12.89 -8.57
N GLU A 304 -5.22 13.75 -7.82
CA GLU A 304 -5.69 15.09 -7.46
C GLU A 304 -5.30 16.17 -8.48
N SER A 305 -4.36 15.83 -9.38
CA SER A 305 -3.75 16.81 -10.28
C SER A 305 -4.54 17.09 -11.54
N GLU A 306 -5.49 16.22 -11.90
CA GLU A 306 -6.31 16.39 -13.08
C GLU A 306 -7.45 17.39 -12.84
N ASP A 307 -7.63 18.31 -13.79
CA ASP A 307 -8.76 19.23 -13.75
C ASP A 307 -10.03 18.60 -14.36
N LYS A 308 -11.15 19.27 -14.15
CA LYS A 308 -12.44 18.76 -14.63
C LYS A 308 -12.48 18.57 -16.16
N ALA A 309 -11.82 19.43 -16.92
CA ALA A 309 -11.84 19.34 -18.39
C ALA A 309 -11.08 18.08 -18.88
N GLU A 310 -10.05 17.67 -18.16
CA GLU A 310 -9.31 16.44 -18.45
C GLU A 310 -10.08 15.19 -17.99
N LEU A 311 -10.86 15.30 -16.92
CA LEU A 311 -11.69 14.19 -16.43
C LEU A 311 -12.92 13.94 -17.33
N ASP A 312 -13.46 14.99 -18.00
CA ASP A 312 -14.60 14.92 -18.93
C ASP A 312 -14.21 14.26 -20.26
#